data_3f28029b6ca8d774a8e7668ec2072621
#
_entry.id   3f28029b6ca8d774a8e7668ec2072621
#
_cell.length_a   1.000
_cell.length_b   1.000
_cell.length_c   1.000
_cell.angle_alpha   90.00
_cell.angle_beta   90.00
_cell.angle_gamma   90.00
#
_symmetry.space_group_name_H-M   'P 1'
#
loop_
_entity.id
_entity.type
_entity.pdbx_description
1 polymer ?
#
loop_
_entity_poly.entity_id
_entity_poly.type
_entity_poly.pdbx_seq_one_letter_code
_entity_poly.pdbx_strand_id
1 'polypeptide(L)'
;MKPGLLLMLLCLSTAVLAEDLPTDASPDRCLNDASTTLAMNQCYAAANRAWDQEMNKQYNKLMKTLSGEPKNKLRAAQRAWLSYRDSWLEASRSQLSTQGSLGSVALSAQSLSLVRNQALMLQSLGKGSCANPDDC
;
A
#
# COMPACT_ATOMS: atom_id res chain seq x y z
N MET A 1 30.51 -48.99 30.51
CA MET A 1 30.80 -47.89 29.55
C MET A 1 29.64 -47.81 28.55
N LYS A 2 28.76 -46.85 28.73
CA LYS A 2 27.62 -46.58 27.80
C LYS A 2 27.91 -45.27 27.06
N PRO A 3 27.95 -45.24 25.72
CA PRO A 3 28.03 -43.98 25.01
C PRO A 3 26.67 -43.30 24.98
N GLY A 4 26.62 -42.08 25.48
CA GLY A 4 25.43 -41.23 25.43
C GLY A 4 25.17 -40.74 23.99
N LEU A 5 23.98 -41.01 23.53
CA LEU A 5 23.46 -40.54 22.24
C LEU A 5 23.05 -39.05 22.37
N LEU A 6 23.87 -38.14 21.84
CA LEU A 6 23.62 -36.71 21.80
C LEU A 6 22.60 -36.45 20.68
N LEU A 7 21.35 -36.21 21.03
CA LEU A 7 20.30 -35.86 20.10
C LEU A 7 20.45 -34.36 19.74
N MET A 8 20.99 -34.08 18.55
CA MET A 8 21.13 -32.76 18.03
C MET A 8 19.76 -32.28 17.47
N LEU A 9 19.09 -31.43 18.24
CA LEU A 9 17.84 -30.80 17.81
C LEU A 9 18.16 -29.75 16.73
N LEU A 10 17.89 -30.09 15.47
CA LEU A 10 17.92 -29.10 14.38
C LEU A 10 16.67 -28.22 14.53
N CYS A 11 16.84 -27.01 15.04
CA CYS A 11 15.84 -25.94 14.91
C CYS A 11 15.79 -25.49 13.44
N LEU A 12 14.81 -25.99 12.69
CA LEU A 12 14.44 -25.39 11.40
C LEU A 12 13.79 -24.03 11.71
N SER A 13 14.58 -22.97 11.58
CA SER A 13 14.07 -21.60 11.53
C SER A 13 13.30 -21.45 10.21
N THR A 14 11.98 -21.55 10.26
CA THR A 14 11.12 -21.10 9.15
C THR A 14 11.28 -19.59 9.07
N ALA A 15 12.03 -19.11 8.09
CA ALA A 15 12.01 -17.71 7.72
C ALA A 15 10.58 -17.41 7.24
N VAL A 16 9.82 -16.73 8.09
CA VAL A 16 8.58 -16.07 7.67
C VAL A 16 9.03 -15.01 6.66
N LEU A 17 8.77 -15.26 5.38
CA LEU A 17 8.89 -14.24 4.34
C LEU A 17 7.89 -13.15 4.71
N ALA A 18 8.36 -12.12 5.39
CA ALA A 18 7.65 -10.86 5.47
C ALA A 18 7.42 -10.44 4.01
N GLU A 19 6.16 -10.42 3.59
CA GLU A 19 5.77 -9.93 2.27
C GLU A 19 6.22 -8.47 2.24
N ASP A 20 7.32 -8.20 1.53
CA ASP A 20 7.94 -6.87 1.46
C ASP A 20 6.90 -5.90 0.91
N LEU A 21 6.31 -5.12 1.82
CA LEU A 21 5.65 -3.88 1.41
C LEU A 21 6.71 -3.05 0.68
N PRO A 22 6.34 -2.34 -0.39
CA PRO A 22 7.30 -1.51 -1.10
C PRO A 22 7.78 -0.38 -0.17
N THR A 23 8.74 -0.70 0.71
CA THR A 23 9.41 0.27 1.59
C THR A 23 10.11 1.36 0.77
N ASP A 24 10.47 1.04 -0.49
CA ASP A 24 10.99 1.99 -1.47
C ASP A 24 9.92 2.94 -2.05
N ALA A 25 8.63 2.70 -1.77
CA ALA A 25 7.55 3.57 -2.18
C ALA A 25 7.31 4.76 -1.21
N SER A 26 8.12 4.89 -0.15
CA SER A 26 8.16 6.12 0.65
C SER A 26 8.90 7.21 -0.12
N PRO A 27 8.32 8.43 -0.24
CA PRO A 27 9.00 9.52 -0.91
C PRO A 27 10.09 10.18 -0.07
N ASP A 28 10.28 9.81 1.20
CA ASP A 28 11.05 10.57 2.19
C ASP A 28 12.50 10.80 1.77
N ARG A 29 13.20 9.74 1.32
CA ARG A 29 14.59 9.86 0.88
C ARG A 29 14.71 10.79 -0.33
N CYS A 30 13.83 10.63 -1.31
CA CYS A 30 13.77 11.47 -2.50
C CYS A 30 13.47 12.93 -2.13
N LEU A 31 12.54 13.16 -1.21
CA LEU A 31 12.15 14.49 -0.76
C LEU A 31 13.26 15.22 0.00
N ASN A 32 14.10 14.48 0.75
CA ASN A 32 15.25 15.05 1.45
C ASN A 32 16.26 15.68 0.48
N ASP A 33 16.36 15.15 -0.73
CA ASP A 33 17.26 15.63 -1.79
C ASP A 33 16.58 16.62 -2.74
N ALA A 34 15.26 16.79 -2.65
CA ALA A 34 14.48 17.63 -3.54
C ALA A 34 14.53 19.11 -3.13
N SER A 35 15.12 19.96 -3.97
CA SER A 35 15.25 21.40 -3.75
C SER A 35 14.21 22.25 -4.47
N THR A 36 13.35 21.65 -5.31
CA THR A 36 12.32 22.37 -6.09
C THR A 36 10.97 21.68 -5.97
N THR A 37 9.89 22.43 -6.17
CA THR A 37 8.52 21.87 -6.20
C THR A 37 8.34 20.83 -7.29
N LEU A 38 9.02 21.00 -8.43
CA LEU A 38 9.04 20.00 -9.50
C LEU A 38 9.67 18.69 -9.03
N ALA A 39 10.84 18.75 -8.38
CA ALA A 39 11.51 17.58 -7.85
C ALA A 39 10.66 16.89 -6.77
N MET A 40 10.03 17.65 -5.86
CA MET A 40 9.12 17.12 -4.85
C MET A 40 7.93 16.38 -5.49
N ASN A 41 7.30 16.98 -6.51
CA ASN A 41 6.21 16.34 -7.24
C ASN A 41 6.65 15.04 -7.95
N GLN A 42 7.87 15.00 -8.47
CA GLN A 42 8.43 13.78 -9.07
C GLN A 42 8.63 12.67 -8.04
N CYS A 43 9.06 13.00 -6.82
CA CYS A 43 9.18 12.05 -5.72
C CYS A 43 7.82 11.44 -5.36
N TYR A 44 6.80 12.26 -5.17
CA TYR A 44 5.44 11.80 -4.89
C TYR A 44 4.86 10.98 -6.03
N ALA A 45 5.09 11.39 -7.29
CA ALA A 45 4.62 10.65 -8.45
C ALA A 45 5.25 9.25 -8.56
N ALA A 46 6.54 9.13 -8.25
CA ALA A 46 7.23 7.83 -8.24
C ALA A 46 6.65 6.91 -7.16
N ALA A 47 6.49 7.41 -5.93
CA ALA A 47 5.88 6.67 -4.83
C ALA A 47 4.41 6.30 -5.12
N ASN A 48 3.64 7.22 -5.71
CA ASN A 48 2.25 6.99 -6.10
C ASN A 48 2.13 5.84 -7.10
N ARG A 49 2.98 5.80 -8.14
CA ARG A 49 3.00 4.70 -9.12
C ARG A 49 3.30 3.34 -8.46
N ALA A 50 4.25 3.30 -7.53
CA ALA A 50 4.60 2.07 -6.82
C ALA A 50 3.42 1.57 -5.96
N TRP A 51 2.74 2.46 -5.23
CA TRP A 51 1.57 2.12 -4.44
C TRP A 51 0.34 1.78 -5.30
N ASP A 52 0.17 2.41 -6.45
CA ASP A 52 -0.89 2.06 -7.41
C ASP A 52 -0.69 0.63 -7.94
N GLN A 53 0.54 0.25 -8.26
CA GLN A 53 0.87 -1.13 -8.64
C GLN A 53 0.57 -2.11 -7.50
N GLU A 54 0.93 -1.78 -6.27
CA GLU A 54 0.64 -2.62 -5.11
C GLU A 54 -0.86 -2.73 -4.84
N MET A 55 -1.61 -1.64 -4.93
CA MET A 55 -3.07 -1.63 -4.84
C MET A 55 -3.70 -2.58 -5.86
N ASN A 56 -3.28 -2.48 -7.11
CA ASN A 56 -3.78 -3.35 -8.19
C ASN A 56 -3.40 -4.82 -7.96
N LYS A 57 -2.21 -5.09 -7.47
CA LYS A 57 -1.75 -6.44 -7.11
C LYS A 57 -2.63 -7.05 -6.02
N GLN A 58 -2.90 -6.32 -4.95
CA GLN A 58 -3.75 -6.78 -3.85
C GLN A 58 -5.20 -6.99 -4.30
N TYR A 59 -5.76 -6.06 -5.07
CA TYR A 59 -7.08 -6.21 -5.66
C TYR A 59 -7.18 -7.46 -6.55
N ASN A 60 -6.23 -7.66 -7.45
CA ASN A 60 -6.22 -8.81 -8.34
C ASN A 60 -6.06 -10.14 -7.58
N LYS A 61 -5.25 -10.16 -6.50
CA LYS A 61 -5.13 -11.32 -5.62
C LYS A 61 -6.48 -11.69 -5.02
N LEU A 62 -7.20 -10.72 -4.43
CA LEU A 62 -8.53 -10.91 -3.87
C LEU A 62 -9.54 -11.37 -4.94
N MET A 63 -9.53 -10.76 -6.12
CA MET A 63 -10.44 -11.13 -7.21
C MET A 63 -10.22 -12.55 -7.74
N LYS A 64 -9.05 -13.14 -7.52
CA LYS A 64 -8.78 -14.56 -7.85
C LYS A 64 -9.28 -15.52 -6.77
N THR A 65 -9.26 -15.11 -5.51
CA THR A 65 -9.64 -15.96 -4.36
C THR A 65 -11.13 -15.88 -4.03
N LEU A 66 -11.77 -14.74 -4.29
CA LEU A 66 -13.19 -14.54 -4.02
C LEU A 66 -14.05 -15.05 -5.19
N SER A 67 -15.26 -15.52 -4.85
CA SER A 67 -16.30 -15.91 -5.80
C SER A 67 -17.67 -15.41 -5.37
N GLY A 68 -18.64 -15.46 -6.27
CA GLY A 68 -20.04 -15.10 -5.96
C GLY A 68 -20.22 -13.66 -5.48
N GLU A 69 -21.08 -13.50 -4.49
CA GLU A 69 -21.47 -12.19 -3.94
C GLU A 69 -20.30 -11.39 -3.36
N PRO A 70 -19.38 -11.95 -2.53
CA PRO A 70 -18.22 -11.22 -2.02
C PRO A 70 -17.35 -10.61 -3.13
N LYS A 71 -17.12 -11.35 -4.20
CA LYS A 71 -16.38 -10.88 -5.38
C LYS A 71 -17.07 -9.69 -6.05
N ASN A 72 -18.38 -9.77 -6.22
CA ASN A 72 -19.17 -8.69 -6.82
C ASN A 72 -19.18 -7.44 -5.96
N LYS A 73 -19.30 -7.59 -4.64
CA LYS A 73 -19.23 -6.48 -3.68
C LYS A 73 -17.85 -5.82 -3.69
N LEU A 74 -16.76 -6.58 -3.71
CA LEU A 74 -15.42 -6.02 -3.79
C LEU A 74 -15.22 -5.22 -5.09
N ARG A 75 -15.70 -5.76 -6.22
CA ARG A 75 -15.63 -5.06 -7.51
C ARG A 75 -16.38 -3.72 -7.47
N ALA A 76 -17.58 -3.72 -6.89
CA ALA A 76 -18.38 -2.50 -6.74
C ALA A 76 -17.70 -1.49 -5.80
N ALA A 77 -17.15 -1.96 -4.68
CA ALA A 77 -16.43 -1.12 -3.73
C ALA A 77 -15.19 -0.48 -4.36
N GLN A 78 -14.40 -1.23 -5.12
CA GLN A 78 -13.21 -0.68 -5.80
C GLN A 78 -13.58 0.37 -6.85
N ARG A 79 -14.67 0.17 -7.60
CA ARG A 79 -15.17 1.18 -8.54
C ARG A 79 -15.62 2.45 -7.83
N ALA A 80 -16.36 2.32 -6.72
CA ALA A 80 -16.79 3.45 -5.92
C ALA A 80 -15.60 4.21 -5.34
N TRP A 81 -14.57 3.49 -4.88
CA TRP A 81 -13.34 4.10 -4.38
C TRP A 81 -12.60 4.88 -5.48
N LEU A 82 -12.48 4.35 -6.70
CA LEU A 82 -11.87 5.06 -7.82
C LEU A 82 -12.60 6.38 -8.10
N SER A 83 -13.92 6.34 -8.12
CA SER A 83 -14.75 7.54 -8.30
C SER A 83 -14.58 8.55 -7.16
N TYR A 84 -14.56 8.07 -5.92
CA TYR A 84 -14.28 8.90 -4.74
C TYR A 84 -12.89 9.56 -4.83
N ARG A 85 -11.84 8.78 -5.13
CA ARG A 85 -10.48 9.31 -5.29
C ARG A 85 -10.43 10.45 -6.30
N ASP A 86 -11.00 10.24 -7.48
CA ASP A 86 -10.97 11.22 -8.56
C ASP A 86 -11.73 12.50 -8.18
N SER A 87 -12.91 12.36 -7.59
CA SER A 87 -13.71 13.50 -7.12
C SER A 87 -13.03 14.26 -5.97
N TRP A 88 -12.39 13.54 -5.04
CA TRP A 88 -11.66 14.15 -3.93
C TRP A 88 -10.46 14.96 -4.44
N LEU A 89 -9.67 14.39 -5.36
CA LEU A 89 -8.51 15.08 -5.93
C LEU A 89 -8.92 16.30 -6.76
N GLU A 90 -10.06 16.28 -7.42
CA GLU A 90 -10.58 17.44 -8.12
C GLU A 90 -10.98 18.57 -7.17
N ALA A 91 -11.70 18.23 -6.09
CA ALA A 91 -12.04 19.20 -5.04
C ALA A 91 -10.79 19.77 -4.37
N SER A 92 -9.83 18.91 -4.03
CA SER A 92 -8.55 19.32 -3.43
C SER A 92 -7.74 20.21 -4.37
N ARG A 93 -7.69 19.91 -5.66
CA ARG A 93 -7.02 20.74 -6.66
C ARG A 93 -7.62 22.13 -6.71
N SER A 94 -8.95 22.23 -6.73
CA SER A 94 -9.64 23.51 -6.72
C SER A 94 -9.26 24.37 -5.51
N GLN A 95 -9.25 23.76 -4.32
CA GLN A 95 -8.89 24.44 -3.07
C GLN A 95 -7.40 24.82 -3.01
N LEU A 96 -6.51 23.88 -3.39
CA LEU A 96 -5.06 24.06 -3.29
C LEU A 96 -4.47 24.94 -4.39
N SER A 97 -5.18 25.18 -5.49
CA SER A 97 -4.73 26.06 -6.58
C SER A 97 -4.43 27.49 -6.12
N THR A 98 -5.04 27.92 -5.02
CA THR A 98 -4.81 29.25 -4.41
C THR A 98 -3.50 29.35 -3.63
N GLN A 99 -2.80 28.23 -3.39
CA GLN A 99 -1.59 28.16 -2.57
C GLN A 99 -0.28 28.19 -3.37
N GLY A 100 -0.36 28.56 -4.64
CA GLY A 100 0.80 28.61 -5.52
C GLY A 100 1.43 27.23 -5.78
N SER A 101 2.74 27.19 -5.99
CA SER A 101 3.45 25.95 -6.34
C SER A 101 3.43 24.87 -5.23
N LEU A 102 3.32 25.26 -3.97
CA LEU A 102 3.20 24.32 -2.85
C LEU A 102 1.84 23.60 -2.83
N GLY A 103 0.80 24.20 -3.40
CA GLY A 103 -0.50 23.56 -3.60
C GLY A 103 -0.40 22.29 -4.45
N SER A 104 0.44 22.30 -5.50
CA SER A 104 0.67 21.12 -6.33
C SER A 104 1.39 20.00 -5.57
N VAL A 105 2.33 20.33 -4.68
CA VAL A 105 3.03 19.35 -3.83
C VAL A 105 2.05 18.74 -2.83
N ALA A 106 1.22 19.55 -2.18
CA ALA A 106 0.19 19.08 -1.25
C ALA A 106 -0.81 18.14 -1.95
N LEU A 107 -1.24 18.46 -3.18
CA LEU A 107 -2.12 17.60 -3.96
C LEU A 107 -1.45 16.24 -4.28
N SER A 108 -0.18 16.25 -4.65
CA SER A 108 0.59 15.02 -4.92
C SER A 108 0.72 14.15 -3.67
N ALA A 109 0.95 14.76 -2.50
CA ALA A 109 0.99 14.05 -1.22
C ALA A 109 -0.37 13.43 -0.86
N GLN A 110 -1.48 14.15 -1.09
CA GLN A 110 -2.83 13.60 -0.88
C GLN A 110 -3.11 12.42 -1.81
N SER A 111 -2.75 12.51 -3.09
CA SER A 111 -2.90 11.43 -4.05
C SER A 111 -2.18 10.16 -3.58
N LEU A 112 -0.93 10.29 -3.14
CA LEU A 112 -0.15 9.18 -2.59
C LEU A 112 -0.85 8.56 -1.37
N SER A 113 -1.33 9.38 -0.43
CA SER A 113 -2.01 8.91 0.78
C SER A 113 -3.26 8.11 0.45
N LEU A 114 -4.08 8.54 -0.50
CA LEU A 114 -5.29 7.84 -0.92
C LEU A 114 -4.96 6.46 -1.47
N VAL A 115 -4.01 6.37 -2.41
CA VAL A 115 -3.66 5.12 -3.08
C VAL A 115 -2.99 4.14 -2.10
N ARG A 116 -2.06 4.64 -1.27
CA ARG A 116 -1.40 3.85 -0.24
C ARG A 116 -2.40 3.25 0.74
N ASN A 117 -3.32 4.05 1.25
CA ASN A 117 -4.32 3.58 2.20
C ASN A 117 -5.23 2.52 1.58
N GLN A 118 -5.64 2.69 0.32
CA GLN A 118 -6.44 1.67 -0.37
C GLN A 118 -5.67 0.37 -0.57
N ALA A 119 -4.39 0.42 -0.93
CA ALA A 119 -3.54 -0.76 -1.06
C ALA A 119 -3.46 -1.55 0.26
N LEU A 120 -3.24 -0.83 1.38
CA LEU A 120 -3.18 -1.43 2.71
C LEU A 120 -4.53 -2.00 3.16
N MET A 121 -5.64 -1.35 2.84
CA MET A 121 -6.98 -1.88 3.13
C MET A 121 -7.26 -3.18 2.36
N LEU A 122 -6.91 -3.23 1.08
CA LEU A 122 -7.04 -4.45 0.28
C LEU A 122 -6.15 -5.57 0.78
N GLN A 123 -4.92 -5.26 1.20
CA GLN A 123 -4.01 -6.22 1.81
C GLN A 123 -4.58 -6.78 3.12
N SER A 124 -5.08 -5.91 3.99
CA SER A 124 -5.71 -6.30 5.26
C SER A 124 -6.92 -7.21 5.04
N LEU A 125 -7.77 -6.87 4.07
CA LEU A 125 -8.92 -7.69 3.70
C LEU A 125 -8.48 -9.11 3.24
N GLY A 126 -7.36 -9.19 2.54
CA GLY A 126 -6.80 -10.46 2.05
C GLY A 126 -6.17 -11.33 3.14
N LYS A 127 -5.74 -10.73 4.24
CA LYS A 127 -5.21 -11.45 5.41
C LYS A 127 -6.32 -11.99 6.33
N GLY A 128 -7.56 -11.57 6.10
CA GLY A 128 -8.68 -11.92 6.95
C GLY A 128 -8.73 -11.10 8.25
N SER A 129 -9.57 -11.53 9.18
CA SER A 129 -9.69 -10.86 10.47
C SER A 129 -8.49 -11.21 11.36
N CYS A 130 -7.54 -10.31 11.46
CA CYS A 130 -6.49 -10.38 12.50
C CYS A 130 -7.05 -9.94 13.86
N ALA A 131 -8.21 -10.49 14.26
CA ALA A 131 -8.75 -10.27 15.60
C ALA A 131 -7.88 -10.92 16.66
N ASN A 132 -7.10 -11.94 16.27
CA ASN A 132 -6.08 -12.57 17.09
C ASN A 132 -4.71 -12.27 16.45
N PRO A 133 -3.77 -11.58 17.16
CA PRO A 133 -2.43 -11.29 16.66
C PRO A 133 -1.63 -12.53 16.24
N ASP A 134 -1.93 -13.70 16.83
CA ASP A 134 -1.26 -14.96 16.54
C ASP A 134 -1.70 -15.58 15.20
N ASP A 135 -2.79 -15.09 14.61
CA ASP A 135 -3.34 -15.55 13.32
C ASP A 135 -2.85 -14.71 12.12
N CYS A 136 -2.00 -13.73 12.38
CA CYS A 136 -1.38 -12.85 11.40
C CYS A 136 0.12 -13.01 11.31
#